data_9d0dee8f3c2a82341577555605e7805a
#
_entry.id   9d0dee8f3c2a82341577555605e7805a
#
_cell.length_a   1.000
_cell.length_b   1.000
_cell.length_c   1.000
_cell.angle_alpha   90.00
_cell.angle_beta   90.00
_cell.angle_gamma   90.00
#
_symmetry.space_group_name_H-M   'P 1'
#
loop_
_entity.id
_entity.type
_entity.pdbx_description
1 polymer ?
#
loop_
_entity_poly.entity_id
_entity_poly.type
_entity_poly.pdbx_seq_one_letter_code
_entity_poly.pdbx_strand_id
1 'polypeptide(L)'
;MNTNHLHIIKPVVVVAIWWVTTFSSWAQGVEDKVVRVEKQRGSAVELIQHLQEQSGVIISYSSRLCLASNVELSARENSLLGFLREIFYNCPFSYESRDDRIILQPRKVPLRKYTVAGYIRDAGTGERFLGANVYTESRQEGTA
;
A
#
# COMPACT_ATOMS: atom_id res chain seq x y z
N MET A 1 -12.01 -24.25 67.97
CA MET A 1 -12.65 -23.57 66.79
C MET A 1 -11.58 -23.21 65.82
N ASN A 2 -11.63 -23.82 64.65
CA ASN A 2 -10.51 -23.95 63.70
C ASN A 2 -10.39 -22.72 62.75
N THR A 3 -9.25 -22.07 62.78
CA THR A 3 -8.90 -20.93 61.89
C THR A 3 -7.93 -21.28 60.75
N ASN A 4 -7.98 -22.53 60.23
CA ASN A 4 -6.98 -23.02 59.28
C ASN A 4 -7.42 -23.06 57.82
N HIS A 5 -8.55 -22.43 57.41
CA HIS A 5 -9.03 -22.50 56.03
C HIS A 5 -8.64 -21.30 55.13
N LEU A 6 -7.89 -20.31 55.66
CA LEU A 6 -7.67 -19.06 54.90
C LEU A 6 -6.33 -18.97 54.18
N HIS A 7 -5.45 -19.94 54.28
CA HIS A 7 -4.08 -19.88 53.71
C HIS A 7 -3.89 -20.62 52.37
N ILE A 8 -4.85 -21.43 51.94
CA ILE A 8 -4.70 -22.23 50.70
C ILE A 8 -5.21 -21.53 49.47
N ILE A 9 -6.06 -20.53 49.61
CA ILE A 9 -6.72 -19.82 48.46
C ILE A 9 -5.76 -18.80 47.81
N LYS A 10 -4.84 -18.21 48.56
CA LYS A 10 -3.94 -17.16 48.03
C LYS A 10 -2.97 -17.59 46.92
N PRO A 11 -2.32 -18.74 46.94
CA PRO A 11 -1.40 -19.12 45.85
C PRO A 11 -2.12 -19.49 44.54
N VAL A 12 -3.32 -20.06 44.63
CA VAL A 12 -4.08 -20.50 43.43
C VAL A 12 -4.58 -19.29 42.62
N VAL A 13 -5.02 -18.23 43.29
CA VAL A 13 -5.50 -16.99 42.60
C VAL A 13 -4.34 -16.28 41.92
N VAL A 14 -3.16 -16.22 42.52
CA VAL A 14 -1.97 -15.59 41.93
C VAL A 14 -1.48 -16.34 40.68
N VAL A 15 -1.50 -17.69 40.72
CA VAL A 15 -1.13 -18.50 39.53
C VAL A 15 -2.14 -18.36 38.41
N ALA A 16 -3.44 -18.24 38.71
CA ALA A 16 -4.46 -18.04 37.69
C ALA A 16 -4.34 -16.66 36.99
N ILE A 17 -3.92 -15.63 37.71
CA ILE A 17 -3.71 -14.28 37.12
C ILE A 17 -2.48 -14.27 36.21
N TRP A 18 -1.45 -15.07 36.49
CA TRP A 18 -0.26 -15.17 35.62
C TRP A 18 -0.52 -15.88 34.28
N TRP A 19 -1.53 -16.74 34.22
CA TRP A 19 -1.87 -17.47 32.98
C TRP A 19 -2.71 -16.65 31.99
N VAL A 20 -3.36 -15.59 32.41
CA VAL A 20 -4.22 -14.77 31.56
C VAL A 20 -3.42 -13.70 30.77
N THR A 21 -2.20 -13.36 31.20
CA THR A 21 -1.43 -12.27 30.59
C THR A 21 -0.53 -12.67 29.41
N THR A 22 -0.48 -13.94 29.02
CA THR A 22 0.45 -14.43 27.98
C THR A 22 -0.17 -14.64 26.59
N PHE A 23 -1.45 -14.32 26.38
CA PHE A 23 -2.11 -14.50 25.07
C PHE A 23 -2.39 -13.19 24.32
N SER A 24 -1.45 -12.25 24.35
CA SER A 24 -1.45 -11.15 23.38
C SER A 24 -0.46 -11.47 22.25
N SER A 25 -0.68 -12.58 21.55
CA SER A 25 -0.08 -12.74 20.22
C SER A 25 -0.74 -11.74 19.29
N TRP A 26 -0.14 -10.57 19.18
CA TRP A 26 -0.44 -9.64 18.11
C TRP A 26 -0.05 -10.36 16.82
N ALA A 27 -1.03 -10.76 16.05
CA ALA A 27 -0.82 -11.20 14.68
C ALA A 27 -0.33 -9.97 13.90
N GLN A 28 0.98 -9.74 13.89
CA GLN A 28 1.58 -8.74 13.03
C GLN A 28 1.35 -9.20 11.60
N GLY A 29 0.72 -8.35 10.80
CA GLY A 29 0.54 -8.61 9.38
C GLY A 29 1.90 -8.80 8.70
N VAL A 30 1.94 -9.59 7.67
CA VAL A 30 3.16 -9.86 6.88
C VAL A 30 3.75 -8.55 6.31
N GLU A 31 2.91 -7.58 6.07
CA GLU A 31 3.27 -6.24 5.59
C GLU A 31 4.08 -5.41 6.58
N ASP A 32 3.88 -5.61 7.89
CA ASP A 32 4.57 -4.88 8.96
C ASP A 32 5.90 -5.52 9.36
N LYS A 33 6.25 -6.67 8.75
CA LYS A 33 7.51 -7.35 9.01
C LYS A 33 8.68 -6.42 8.72
N VAL A 34 9.49 -6.16 9.74
CA VAL A 34 10.71 -5.36 9.61
C VAL A 34 11.76 -6.17 8.86
N VAL A 35 12.30 -5.59 7.81
CA VAL A 35 13.31 -6.19 6.95
C VAL A 35 14.55 -5.29 6.94
N ARG A 36 15.71 -5.90 7.00
CA ARG A 36 17.00 -5.21 6.84
C ARG A 36 17.56 -5.52 5.47
N VAL A 37 17.84 -4.47 4.68
CA VAL A 37 18.38 -4.62 3.33
C VAL A 37 19.84 -4.17 3.27
N GLU A 38 20.66 -4.97 2.61
CA GLU A 38 22.05 -4.61 2.33
C GLU A 38 22.17 -3.83 1.03
N LYS A 39 21.38 -4.22 0.02
CA LYS A 39 21.36 -3.58 -1.30
C LYS A 39 20.32 -2.47 -1.31
N GLN A 40 20.75 -1.22 -1.36
CA GLN A 40 19.88 -0.04 -1.35
C GLN A 40 19.60 0.56 -2.73
N ARG A 41 20.30 0.10 -3.78
CA ARG A 41 20.15 0.64 -5.14
C ARG A 41 20.06 -0.48 -6.16
N GLY A 42 19.14 -0.37 -7.11
CA GLY A 42 18.97 -1.35 -8.19
C GLY A 42 17.67 -1.13 -8.95
N SER A 43 17.32 -2.06 -9.82
CA SER A 43 16.01 -2.09 -10.45
C SER A 43 14.93 -2.50 -9.44
N ALA A 44 13.68 -2.07 -9.67
CA ALA A 44 12.55 -2.47 -8.82
C ALA A 44 12.44 -4.00 -8.68
N VAL A 45 12.68 -4.73 -9.78
CA VAL A 45 12.64 -6.20 -9.79
C VAL A 45 13.71 -6.81 -8.88
N GLU A 46 14.96 -6.33 -8.99
CA GLU A 46 16.06 -6.82 -8.15
C GLU A 46 15.83 -6.52 -6.67
N LEU A 47 15.34 -5.33 -6.34
CA LEU A 47 15.05 -4.95 -4.96
C LEU A 47 13.89 -5.78 -4.38
N ILE A 48 12.84 -6.04 -5.16
CA ILE A 48 11.74 -6.91 -4.74
C ILE A 48 12.25 -8.34 -4.50
N GLN A 49 13.07 -8.87 -5.38
CA GLN A 49 13.66 -10.20 -5.20
C GLN A 49 14.48 -10.27 -3.92
N HIS A 50 15.32 -9.26 -3.68
CA HIS A 50 16.13 -9.18 -2.45
C HIS A 50 15.26 -9.09 -1.19
N LEU A 51 14.18 -8.30 -1.24
CA LEU A 51 13.20 -8.23 -0.14
C LEU A 51 12.52 -9.58 0.12
N GLN A 52 12.19 -10.35 -0.92
CA GLN A 52 11.63 -11.69 -0.77
C GLN A 52 12.61 -12.64 -0.08
N GLU A 53 13.88 -12.63 -0.48
CA GLU A 53 14.93 -13.47 0.10
C GLU A 53 15.16 -13.13 1.58
N GLN A 54 15.19 -11.84 1.94
CA GLN A 54 15.42 -11.39 3.31
C GLN A 54 14.20 -11.58 4.21
N SER A 55 13.00 -11.37 3.69
CA SER A 55 11.77 -11.46 4.47
C SER A 55 11.18 -12.88 4.53
N GLY A 56 11.48 -13.73 3.55
CA GLY A 56 10.80 -15.01 3.36
C GLY A 56 9.35 -14.86 2.90
N VAL A 57 8.95 -13.66 2.48
CA VAL A 57 7.58 -13.33 2.03
C VAL A 57 7.52 -13.35 0.52
N ILE A 58 6.53 -14.01 -0.05
CA ILE A 58 6.31 -14.05 -1.49
C ILE A 58 5.63 -12.75 -1.94
N ILE A 59 6.28 -11.98 -2.80
CA ILE A 59 5.73 -10.74 -3.36
C ILE A 59 5.32 -11.01 -4.81
N SER A 60 4.01 -11.05 -5.05
CA SER A 60 3.45 -11.19 -6.40
C SER A 60 2.98 -9.83 -6.90
N TYR A 61 3.29 -9.48 -8.13
CA TYR A 61 2.91 -8.20 -8.69
C TYR A 61 2.44 -8.31 -10.14
N SER A 62 1.54 -7.41 -10.53
CA SER A 62 1.04 -7.33 -11.90
C SER A 62 2.09 -6.74 -12.82
N SER A 63 2.21 -7.26 -14.05
CA SER A 63 3.06 -6.69 -15.11
C SER A 63 2.67 -5.26 -15.52
N ARG A 64 1.51 -4.79 -15.07
CA ARG A 64 1.03 -3.41 -15.28
C ARG A 64 1.56 -2.41 -14.26
N LEU A 65 2.28 -2.86 -13.23
CA LEU A 65 2.97 -1.95 -12.31
C LEU A 65 4.18 -1.35 -12.98
N CYS A 66 4.44 -0.09 -12.66
CA CYS A 66 5.58 0.66 -13.19
C CYS A 66 6.87 0.16 -12.53
N LEU A 67 7.59 -0.73 -13.18
CA LEU A 67 8.86 -1.25 -12.72
C LEU A 67 9.98 -0.29 -13.13
N ALA A 68 10.42 0.55 -12.20
CA ALA A 68 11.52 1.47 -12.44
C ALA A 68 12.86 0.71 -12.58
N SER A 69 13.70 1.13 -13.52
CA SER A 69 15.01 0.54 -13.75
C SER A 69 16.08 1.00 -12.74
N ASN A 70 15.85 2.10 -12.06
CA ASN A 70 16.75 2.63 -11.03
C ASN A 70 15.94 3.17 -9.86
N VAL A 71 16.06 2.51 -8.70
CA VAL A 71 15.43 2.85 -7.43
C VAL A 71 16.52 2.92 -6.38
N GLU A 72 16.42 3.87 -5.47
CA GLU A 72 17.29 3.99 -4.31
C GLU A 72 16.42 3.98 -3.04
N LEU A 73 16.72 3.07 -2.13
CA LEU A 73 16.05 2.97 -0.84
C LEU A 73 16.69 3.92 0.15
N SER A 74 15.86 4.68 0.87
CA SER A 74 16.32 5.70 1.82
C SER A 74 16.83 5.11 3.13
N ALA A 75 16.29 3.97 3.55
CA ALA A 75 16.62 3.31 4.81
C ALA A 75 17.24 1.93 4.58
N ARG A 76 18.05 1.48 5.56
CA ARG A 76 18.55 0.09 5.59
C ARG A 76 17.62 -0.87 6.31
N GLU A 77 16.71 -0.34 7.12
CA GLU A 77 15.76 -1.11 7.91
C GLU A 77 14.42 -0.39 7.88
N ASN A 78 13.39 -1.10 7.45
CA ASN A 78 12.03 -0.59 7.35
C ASN A 78 11.05 -1.77 7.35
N SER A 79 9.74 -1.47 7.47
CA SER A 79 8.72 -2.48 7.21
C SER A 79 8.72 -2.89 5.75
N LEU A 80 8.33 -4.13 5.46
CA LEU A 80 8.26 -4.63 4.08
C LEU A 80 7.38 -3.73 3.20
N LEU A 81 6.22 -3.30 3.72
CA LEU A 81 5.35 -2.36 3.02
C LEU A 81 6.00 -0.97 2.85
N GLY A 82 6.82 -0.53 3.81
CA GLY A 82 7.59 0.71 3.71
C GLY A 82 8.53 0.69 2.51
N PHE A 83 9.31 -0.36 2.34
CA PHE A 83 10.18 -0.54 1.17
C PHE A 83 9.39 -0.64 -0.14
N LEU A 84 8.27 -1.36 -0.17
CA LEU A 84 7.43 -1.42 -1.36
C LEU A 84 6.88 -0.05 -1.76
N ARG A 85 6.53 0.81 -0.80
CA ARG A 85 6.12 2.20 -1.09
C ARG A 85 7.25 3.05 -1.66
N GLU A 86 8.49 2.84 -1.23
CA GLU A 86 9.66 3.51 -1.80
C GLU A 86 9.93 3.02 -3.22
N ILE A 87 9.91 1.70 -3.46
CA ILE A 87 10.13 1.11 -4.79
C ILE A 87 9.09 1.62 -5.79
N PHE A 88 7.84 1.73 -5.36
CA PHE A 88 6.72 2.16 -6.20
C PHE A 88 6.27 3.60 -5.94
N TYR A 89 7.19 4.48 -5.53
CA TYR A 89 6.87 5.87 -5.17
C TYR A 89 6.04 6.61 -6.23
N ASN A 90 6.40 6.45 -7.51
CA ASN A 90 5.70 7.08 -8.64
C ASN A 90 4.59 6.21 -9.25
N CYS A 91 4.26 5.09 -8.63
CA CYS A 91 3.30 4.14 -9.16
C CYS A 91 2.30 3.74 -8.08
N PRO A 92 1.12 4.37 -8.02
CA PRO A 92 0.14 4.04 -7.00
C PRO A 92 -0.30 2.59 -7.13
N PHE A 93 -0.20 1.85 -6.04
CA PHE A 93 -0.62 0.46 -5.95
C PHE A 93 -1.59 0.23 -4.80
N SER A 94 -2.34 -0.85 -4.88
CA SER A 94 -3.04 -1.49 -3.77
C SER A 94 -2.40 -2.84 -3.50
N TYR A 95 -2.51 -3.32 -2.27
CA TYR A 95 -1.99 -4.64 -1.91
C TYR A 95 -3.04 -5.45 -1.18
N GLU A 96 -2.91 -6.76 -1.27
CA GLU A 96 -3.64 -7.74 -0.51
C GLU A 96 -2.63 -8.66 0.18
N SER A 97 -2.74 -8.78 1.49
CA SER A 97 -1.87 -9.64 2.30
C SER A 97 -2.62 -10.93 2.64
N ARG A 98 -2.00 -12.08 2.39
CA ARG A 98 -2.53 -13.40 2.72
C ARG A 98 -1.39 -14.30 3.20
N ASP A 99 -1.48 -14.79 4.42
CA ASP A 99 -0.50 -15.68 5.03
C ASP A 99 0.94 -15.15 4.90
N ASP A 100 1.74 -15.77 4.03
CA ASP A 100 3.12 -15.44 3.73
C ASP A 100 3.30 -14.69 2.40
N ARG A 101 2.20 -14.17 1.83
CA ARG A 101 2.19 -13.55 0.49
C ARG A 101 1.61 -12.15 0.50
N ILE A 102 2.24 -11.26 -0.27
CA ILE A 102 1.72 -9.93 -0.61
C ILE A 102 1.47 -9.89 -2.12
N ILE A 103 0.26 -9.50 -2.52
CA ILE A 103 -0.14 -9.34 -3.93
C ILE A 103 -0.29 -7.86 -4.22
N LEU A 104 0.52 -7.33 -5.13
CA LEU A 104 0.49 -5.93 -5.54
C LEU A 104 -0.28 -5.77 -6.85
N GLN A 105 -1.20 -4.82 -6.88
CA GLN A 105 -2.00 -4.50 -8.05
C GLN A 105 -1.95 -3.00 -8.33
N PRO A 106 -2.01 -2.57 -9.60
CA PRO A 106 -2.12 -1.15 -9.92
C PRO A 106 -3.38 -0.58 -9.28
N ARG A 107 -3.25 0.51 -8.55
CA ARG A 107 -4.40 1.23 -8.02
C ARG A 107 -5.10 1.95 -9.17
N LYS A 108 -6.36 1.64 -9.40
CA LYS A 108 -7.19 2.40 -10.32
C LYS A 108 -7.40 3.80 -9.74
N VAL A 109 -6.70 4.78 -10.28
CA VAL A 109 -6.99 6.18 -9.98
C VAL A 109 -8.29 6.52 -10.72
N PRO A 110 -9.37 6.89 -10.02
CA PRO A 110 -10.58 7.28 -10.70
C PRO A 110 -10.27 8.52 -11.56
N LEU A 111 -10.54 8.41 -12.85
CA LEU A 111 -10.42 9.55 -13.74
C LEU A 111 -11.41 10.62 -13.27
N ARG A 112 -10.90 11.74 -12.80
CA ARG A 112 -11.75 12.88 -12.49
C ARG A 112 -12.34 13.39 -13.80
N LYS A 113 -13.63 13.23 -13.98
CA LYS A 113 -14.35 13.84 -15.10
C LYS A 113 -14.66 15.28 -14.71
N TYR A 114 -14.24 16.20 -15.55
CA TYR A 114 -14.59 17.61 -15.44
C TYR A 114 -15.57 17.93 -16.56
N THR A 115 -16.67 18.59 -16.24
CA THR A 115 -17.58 19.13 -17.24
C THR A 115 -17.16 20.57 -17.49
N VAL A 116 -16.82 20.89 -18.74
CA VAL A 116 -16.57 22.24 -19.18
C VAL A 116 -17.78 22.66 -20.00
N ALA A 117 -18.44 23.73 -19.58
CA ALA A 117 -19.59 24.30 -20.30
C ALA A 117 -19.30 25.74 -20.67
N GLY A 118 -19.73 26.14 -21.86
CA GLY A 118 -19.50 27.49 -22.34
C GLY A 118 -20.10 27.70 -23.73
N TYR A 119 -19.76 28.83 -24.34
CA TYR A 119 -20.17 29.18 -25.69
C TYR A 119 -18.93 29.49 -26.51
N ILE A 120 -18.89 28.98 -27.74
CA ILE A 120 -17.89 29.38 -28.73
C ILE A 120 -18.44 30.55 -29.49
N ARG A 121 -17.63 31.60 -29.60
CA ARG A 121 -17.98 32.83 -30.32
C ARG A 121 -16.88 33.20 -31.29
N ASP A 122 -17.28 33.84 -32.38
CA ASP A 122 -16.34 34.48 -33.29
C ASP A 122 -15.61 35.63 -32.59
N ALA A 123 -14.30 35.71 -32.75
CA ALA A 123 -13.49 36.71 -32.06
C ALA A 123 -13.66 38.12 -32.61
N GLY A 124 -14.08 38.26 -33.89
CA GLY A 124 -14.29 39.54 -34.55
C GLY A 124 -15.71 40.08 -34.43
N THR A 125 -16.70 39.19 -34.59
CA THR A 125 -18.12 39.58 -34.61
C THR A 125 -18.85 39.35 -33.30
N GLY A 126 -18.31 38.46 -32.40
CA GLY A 126 -18.94 38.06 -31.15
C GLY A 126 -20.13 37.11 -31.34
N GLU A 127 -20.44 36.69 -32.56
CA GLU A 127 -21.53 35.78 -32.86
C GLU A 127 -21.26 34.38 -32.31
N ARG A 128 -22.31 33.66 -31.92
CA ARG A 128 -22.21 32.28 -31.43
C ARG A 128 -22.07 31.31 -32.59
N PHE A 129 -21.07 30.43 -32.52
CA PHE A 129 -20.99 29.32 -33.45
C PHE A 129 -21.96 28.22 -33.03
N LEU A 130 -22.84 27.80 -33.90
CA LEU A 130 -23.72 26.66 -33.75
C LEU A 130 -23.05 25.45 -34.41
N GLY A 131 -23.04 24.30 -33.70
CA GLY A 131 -22.46 23.05 -34.23
C GLY A 131 -20.93 23.00 -34.23
N ALA A 132 -20.26 23.82 -33.41
CA ALA A 132 -18.81 23.73 -33.24
C ALA A 132 -18.44 22.51 -32.37
N ASN A 133 -17.50 21.73 -32.86
CA ASN A 133 -16.96 20.59 -32.11
C ASN A 133 -15.76 21.00 -31.27
N VAL A 134 -15.73 20.58 -30.01
CA VAL A 134 -14.62 20.82 -29.09
C VAL A 134 -13.95 19.49 -28.75
N TYR A 135 -12.67 19.40 -28.99
CA TYR A 135 -11.86 18.21 -28.68
C TYR A 135 -10.76 18.54 -27.67
N THR A 136 -10.41 17.57 -26.84
CA THR A 136 -9.22 17.69 -26.01
C THR A 136 -8.01 17.19 -26.80
N GLU A 137 -6.87 17.88 -26.69
CA GLU A 137 -5.64 17.56 -27.43
C GLU A 137 -5.07 16.18 -27.08
N SER A 138 -5.26 15.74 -25.83
CA SER A 138 -4.71 14.46 -25.31
C SER A 138 -5.63 13.25 -25.47
N ARG A 139 -6.90 13.46 -25.79
CA ARG A 139 -7.90 12.40 -25.99
C ARG A 139 -8.86 12.83 -27.08
N GLN A 140 -9.15 11.91 -27.98
CA GLN A 140 -10.17 12.15 -29.03
C GLN A 140 -11.62 12.13 -28.45
N GLU A 141 -11.78 12.63 -27.22
CA GLU A 141 -13.08 12.81 -26.58
C GLU A 141 -13.50 14.24 -26.78
N GLY A 142 -14.59 14.44 -27.47
CA GLY A 142 -15.17 15.74 -27.77
C GLY A 142 -16.69 15.71 -27.67
N THR A 143 -17.30 16.85 -27.87
CA THR A 143 -18.75 17.03 -27.95
C THR A 143 -19.12 17.94 -29.13
N ALA A 144 -20.27 17.73 -29.69
CA ALA A 144 -20.89 18.59 -30.67
C ALA A 144 -22.05 19.38 -30.04
#